data_6bf34eadcbbe94c8d49a1f7684577ade
#
_entry.id   6bf34eadcbbe94c8d49a1f7684577ade
#
_cell.length_a   1.000
_cell.length_b   1.000
_cell.length_c   1.000
_cell.angle_alpha   90.00
_cell.angle_beta   90.00
_cell.angle_gamma   90.00
#
_symmetry.space_group_name_H-M   'P 1'
#
loop_
_entity.id
_entity.type
_entity.pdbx_description
1 polymer ?
#
loop_
_entity_poly.entity_id
_entity_poly.type
_entity_poly.pdbx_seq_one_letter_code
_entity_poly.pdbx_strand_id
1 'polypeptide(L)'
;MELIKGKEYKRKELHDFYGGQRQGGIATPKEHPYIFIISSRRGEDHGYVDGWIDENKFFLYTGEGQNGDMEFKSGNKAIRDHYENGKKVLLFEETKKTYIELKEELKLIDYSYIQTLDSKNKNRKAIQFKFAAEVLSQKFNFDTKKNTIKYPKTHLKPDKTERKGLVTSRVGQGFYRQELIKKFDNKCAVTGINVEEILIASHIIPWRHSNDDERLDVDNGILLSPLYDSLFDKNLISFKDNGEIIISEKVKDKELVSVINFNAKIKISEGMKKYLNKNRSKLR
;
A
#
# COMPACT_ATOMS: atom_id res chain seq x y z
N MET A 1 27.46 11.78 12.71
CA MET A 1 26.55 12.96 12.50
C MET A 1 25.17 12.51 12.94
N GLU A 2 24.45 13.32 13.72
CA GLU A 2 23.08 13.01 14.16
C GLU A 2 22.07 13.73 13.27
N LEU A 3 20.98 13.02 12.91
CA LEU A 3 19.87 13.57 12.11
C LEU A 3 18.81 14.13 13.05
N ILE A 4 18.66 15.44 13.04
CA ILE A 4 17.74 16.17 13.94
C ILE A 4 16.72 16.92 13.08
N LYS A 5 15.44 16.71 13.34
CA LYS A 5 14.33 17.40 12.67
C LYS A 5 14.46 18.93 12.87
N GLY A 6 14.26 19.68 11.78
CA GLY A 6 14.41 21.14 11.74
C GLY A 6 15.85 21.62 11.60
N LYS A 7 16.84 20.72 11.59
CA LYS A 7 18.25 21.10 11.43
C LYS A 7 18.62 21.13 9.95
N GLU A 8 19.37 22.18 9.58
CA GLU A 8 19.94 22.34 8.26
C GLU A 8 21.30 21.63 8.15
N TYR A 9 21.51 20.96 7.01
CA TYR A 9 22.72 20.22 6.69
C TYR A 9 23.26 20.67 5.34
N LYS A 10 24.58 20.73 5.21
CA LYS A 10 25.21 20.89 3.91
C LYS A 10 25.13 19.55 3.18
N ARG A 11 24.46 19.52 2.03
CA ARG A 11 24.16 18.29 1.30
C ARG A 11 25.39 17.42 1.06
N LYS A 12 26.54 18.04 0.72
CA LYS A 12 27.80 17.33 0.52
C LYS A 12 28.23 16.58 1.79
N GLU A 13 28.23 17.25 2.95
CA GLU A 13 28.67 16.68 4.22
C GLU A 13 27.76 15.56 4.70
N LEU A 14 26.44 15.68 4.44
CA LEU A 14 25.47 14.63 4.72
C LEU A 14 25.81 13.35 3.94
N HIS A 15 26.07 13.48 2.63
CA HIS A 15 26.41 12.34 1.78
C HIS A 15 27.83 11.81 2.02
N ASP A 16 28.76 12.65 2.46
CA ASP A 16 30.12 12.20 2.83
C ASP A 16 30.06 11.31 4.09
N PHE A 17 29.12 11.58 5.00
CA PHE A 17 28.95 10.79 6.22
C PHE A 17 28.07 9.55 6.02
N TYR A 18 26.89 9.70 5.40
CA TYR A 18 25.92 8.60 5.27
C TYR A 18 26.06 7.81 3.97
N GLY A 19 26.71 8.36 2.97
CA GLY A 19 26.75 7.77 1.63
C GLY A 19 25.51 8.08 0.81
N GLY A 20 25.26 7.24 -0.21
CA GLY A 20 24.14 7.40 -1.13
C GLY A 20 24.47 8.33 -2.31
N GLN A 21 23.50 8.47 -3.22
CA GLN A 21 23.65 9.28 -4.44
C GLN A 21 23.69 10.77 -4.09
N ARG A 22 24.73 11.46 -4.52
CA ARG A 22 24.90 12.90 -4.29
C ARG A 22 24.03 13.77 -5.21
N GLN A 23 23.57 13.19 -6.32
CA GLN A 23 22.70 13.87 -7.29
C GLN A 23 21.33 13.20 -7.34
N GLY A 24 20.31 13.93 -7.79
CA GLY A 24 18.93 13.46 -7.82
C GLY A 24 18.16 13.73 -6.54
N GLY A 25 16.89 13.38 -6.54
CA GLY A 25 15.95 13.61 -5.42
C GLY A 25 15.91 12.46 -4.42
N ILE A 26 16.39 11.27 -4.77
CA ILE A 26 16.37 10.08 -3.90
C ILE A 26 17.81 9.60 -3.67
N ALA A 27 18.20 9.45 -2.41
CA ALA A 27 19.48 8.86 -2.05
C ALA A 27 19.28 7.64 -1.13
N THR A 28 20.00 6.56 -1.41
CA THR A 28 19.87 5.27 -0.73
C THR A 28 21.20 4.83 -0.12
N PRO A 29 21.60 5.36 1.06
CA PRO A 29 22.77 4.89 1.78
C PRO A 29 22.78 3.37 1.94
N LYS A 30 23.92 2.72 1.68
CA LYS A 30 24.05 1.27 1.78
C LYS A 30 24.23 0.82 3.23
N GLU A 31 25.11 1.51 3.96
CA GLU A 31 25.53 1.16 5.33
C GLU A 31 24.58 1.71 6.41
N HIS A 32 23.56 2.47 6.03
CA HIS A 32 22.62 3.10 6.96
C HIS A 32 21.17 2.73 6.62
N PRO A 33 20.29 2.63 7.64
CA PRO A 33 18.90 2.24 7.45
C PRO A 33 18.01 3.41 6.97
N TYR A 34 18.52 4.25 6.07
CA TYR A 34 17.84 5.45 5.60
C TYR A 34 17.66 5.47 4.09
N ILE A 35 16.59 6.14 3.68
CA ILE A 35 16.37 6.64 2.32
C ILE A 35 16.11 8.13 2.47
N PHE A 36 16.92 8.96 1.83
CA PHE A 36 16.72 10.41 1.80
C PHE A 36 15.92 10.77 0.56
N ILE A 37 14.79 11.44 0.73
CA ILE A 37 14.07 12.09 -0.35
C ILE A 37 14.25 13.61 -0.19
N ILE A 38 14.64 14.26 -1.27
CA ILE A 38 15.00 15.68 -1.27
C ILE A 38 14.04 16.39 -2.20
N SER A 39 13.16 17.20 -1.62
CA SER A 39 12.25 18.07 -2.36
C SER A 39 12.89 19.44 -2.57
N SER A 40 12.79 19.95 -3.78
CA SER A 40 13.27 21.28 -4.13
C SER A 40 12.28 21.96 -5.07
N ARG A 41 12.17 23.29 -5.00
CA ARG A 41 11.32 24.07 -5.90
C ARG A 41 11.68 23.91 -7.39
N ARG A 42 12.89 23.46 -7.70
CA ARG A 42 13.32 23.16 -9.07
C ARG A 42 12.63 21.94 -9.69
N GLY A 43 12.00 21.09 -8.88
CA GLY A 43 11.19 19.97 -9.37
C GLY A 43 9.97 20.44 -10.16
N GLU A 44 9.41 21.61 -9.83
CA GLU A 44 8.25 22.19 -10.50
C GLU A 44 8.52 22.47 -11.98
N ASP A 45 9.74 22.89 -12.32
CA ASP A 45 10.17 23.14 -13.72
C ASP A 45 10.18 21.87 -14.59
N HIS A 46 10.13 20.69 -13.96
CA HIS A 46 10.11 19.38 -14.62
C HIS A 46 8.77 18.65 -14.48
N GLY A 47 7.70 19.36 -14.10
CA GLY A 47 6.36 18.79 -13.94
C GLY A 47 6.21 17.88 -12.71
N TYR A 48 7.12 17.97 -11.72
CA TYR A 48 6.99 17.31 -10.44
C TYR A 48 6.09 18.13 -9.52
N VAL A 49 5.03 17.50 -9.01
CA VAL A 49 4.13 18.11 -8.03
C VAL A 49 4.42 17.46 -6.68
N ASP A 50 5.54 17.88 -6.08
CA ASP A 50 5.89 17.46 -4.73
C ASP A 50 5.33 18.46 -3.72
N GLY A 51 4.83 17.99 -2.57
CA GLY A 51 4.36 18.89 -1.54
C GLY A 51 3.41 18.26 -0.54
N TRP A 52 3.15 19.05 0.51
CA TRP A 52 2.19 18.70 1.53
C TRP A 52 0.75 18.94 1.05
N ILE A 53 -0.12 18.01 1.39
CA ILE A 53 -1.58 18.07 1.14
C ILE A 53 -2.35 17.80 2.44
N ASP A 54 -3.67 18.10 2.43
CA ASP A 54 -4.57 17.85 3.56
C ASP A 54 -4.05 18.43 4.88
N GLU A 55 -3.80 19.74 4.92
CA GLU A 55 -3.29 20.45 6.11
C GLU A 55 -1.98 19.87 6.65
N ASN A 56 -1.05 19.51 5.78
CA ASN A 56 0.24 18.90 6.08
C ASN A 56 0.17 17.49 6.69
N LYS A 57 -0.91 16.75 6.44
CA LYS A 57 -1.03 15.36 6.89
C LYS A 57 -0.29 14.39 5.98
N PHE A 58 -0.33 14.67 4.67
CA PHE A 58 0.30 13.79 3.68
C PHE A 58 1.27 14.58 2.81
N PHE A 59 2.34 13.91 2.41
CA PHE A 59 3.33 14.46 1.48
C PHE A 59 3.28 13.67 0.17
N LEU A 60 3.10 14.37 -0.95
CA LEU A 60 3.23 13.79 -2.29
C LEU A 60 4.66 13.98 -2.77
N TYR A 61 5.24 12.93 -3.33
CA TYR A 61 6.58 12.95 -3.88
C TYR A 61 6.62 12.21 -5.21
N THR A 62 7.13 12.87 -6.24
CA THR A 62 7.29 12.28 -7.57
C THR A 62 8.59 11.48 -7.63
N GLY A 63 8.50 10.24 -8.11
CA GLY A 63 9.63 9.35 -8.23
C GLY A 63 10.72 9.86 -9.19
N GLU A 64 11.85 9.16 -9.19
CA GLU A 64 12.97 9.48 -10.07
C GLU A 64 12.81 8.87 -11.46
N GLY A 65 13.27 9.59 -12.47
CA GLY A 65 13.27 9.22 -13.89
C GLY A 65 13.20 10.47 -14.76
N GLN A 66 14.12 10.62 -15.71
CA GLN A 66 14.20 11.83 -16.54
C GLN A 66 13.46 11.69 -17.87
N ASN A 67 13.46 10.50 -18.48
CA ASN A 67 12.92 10.26 -19.81
C ASN A 67 12.04 9.01 -19.82
N GLY A 68 10.89 9.10 -20.50
CA GLY A 68 9.94 8.01 -20.64
C GLY A 68 9.23 7.65 -19.33
N ASP A 69 8.50 6.54 -19.35
CA ASP A 69 7.73 6.07 -18.20
C ASP A 69 8.65 5.70 -17.02
N MET A 70 8.26 6.09 -15.81
CA MET A 70 8.98 5.73 -14.60
C MET A 70 8.74 4.27 -14.24
N GLU A 71 9.80 3.62 -13.77
CA GLU A 71 9.78 2.25 -13.32
C GLU A 71 10.23 2.13 -11.86
N PHE A 72 9.88 1.02 -11.21
CA PHE A 72 10.41 0.67 -9.89
C PHE A 72 11.84 0.13 -9.98
N LYS A 73 12.77 1.03 -10.31
CA LYS A 73 14.22 0.81 -10.30
C LYS A 73 14.85 1.75 -9.27
N SER A 74 16.09 1.45 -8.85
CA SER A 74 16.91 2.30 -7.98
C SER A 74 16.14 2.92 -6.80
N GLY A 75 16.04 4.23 -6.68
CA GLY A 75 15.38 4.95 -5.61
C GLY A 75 13.88 4.70 -5.55
N ASN A 76 13.18 4.60 -6.69
CA ASN A 76 11.76 4.28 -6.72
C ASN A 76 11.47 2.91 -6.09
N LYS A 77 12.31 1.91 -6.40
CA LYS A 77 12.23 0.59 -5.79
C LYS A 77 12.55 0.65 -4.30
N ALA A 78 13.59 1.39 -3.93
CA ALA A 78 13.99 1.53 -2.54
C ALA A 78 12.87 2.15 -1.67
N ILE A 79 12.19 3.18 -2.17
CA ILE A 79 11.03 3.79 -1.49
C ILE A 79 9.90 2.76 -1.35
N ARG A 80 9.54 2.07 -2.43
CA ARG A 80 8.46 1.08 -2.40
C ARG A 80 8.71 -0.01 -1.35
N ASP A 81 9.94 -0.53 -1.34
CA ASP A 81 10.32 -1.70 -0.55
C ASP A 81 10.95 -1.32 0.81
N HIS A 82 10.86 -0.04 1.24
CA HIS A 82 11.59 0.47 2.42
C HIS A 82 11.24 -0.27 3.72
N TYR A 83 9.97 -0.65 3.88
CA TYR A 83 9.51 -1.39 5.05
C TYR A 83 10.13 -2.78 5.14
N GLU A 84 10.13 -3.52 4.03
CA GLU A 84 10.68 -4.88 3.95
C GLU A 84 12.20 -4.87 4.20
N ASN A 85 12.85 -3.78 3.77
CA ASN A 85 14.29 -3.60 3.94
C ASN A 85 14.67 -2.92 5.27
N GLY A 86 13.70 -2.70 6.18
CA GLY A 86 13.94 -2.04 7.47
C GLY A 86 14.49 -0.62 7.36
N LYS A 87 14.22 0.08 6.24
CA LYS A 87 14.70 1.44 6.02
C LYS A 87 13.65 2.49 6.33
N LYS A 88 14.10 3.61 6.89
CA LYS A 88 13.31 4.80 7.17
C LYS A 88 13.42 5.79 6.03
N VAL A 89 12.30 6.39 5.62
CA VAL A 89 12.29 7.45 4.61
C VAL A 89 12.33 8.80 5.31
N LEU A 90 13.34 9.62 5.01
CA LEU A 90 13.54 10.93 5.60
C LEU A 90 13.38 12.01 4.53
N LEU A 91 12.44 12.93 4.76
CA LEU A 91 12.19 14.08 3.91
C LEU A 91 13.15 15.22 4.24
N PHE A 92 13.88 15.67 3.24
CA PHE A 92 14.64 16.90 3.27
C PHE A 92 14.05 17.91 2.27
N GLU A 93 14.06 19.18 2.63
CA GLU A 93 13.73 20.28 1.74
C GLU A 93 14.94 21.18 1.50
N GLU A 94 15.16 21.58 0.25
CA GLU A 94 16.24 22.53 -0.09
C GLU A 94 15.88 23.91 0.46
N THR A 95 16.70 24.45 1.35
CA THR A 95 16.52 25.77 1.96
C THR A 95 17.26 26.84 1.17
N LYS A 96 18.48 26.55 0.75
CA LYS A 96 19.33 27.37 -0.11
C LYS A 96 20.30 26.50 -0.89
N LYS A 97 20.98 27.04 -1.87
CA LYS A 97 21.95 26.31 -2.68
C LYS A 97 22.88 25.47 -1.81
N THR A 98 22.90 24.16 -2.03
CA THR A 98 23.70 23.13 -1.34
C THR A 98 23.30 22.81 0.11
N TYR A 99 22.26 23.41 0.65
CA TYR A 99 21.77 23.14 2.00
C TYR A 99 20.36 22.55 1.96
N ILE A 100 20.14 21.56 2.82
CA ILE A 100 18.88 20.86 2.99
C ILE A 100 18.54 20.76 4.47
N GLU A 101 17.27 20.91 4.80
CA GLU A 101 16.74 20.79 6.17
C GLU A 101 15.97 19.49 6.32
N LEU A 102 16.21 18.73 7.38
CA LEU A 102 15.42 17.55 7.71
C LEU A 102 14.04 17.97 8.20
N LYS A 103 13.00 17.69 7.43
CA LYS A 103 11.64 18.06 7.76
C LYS A 103 10.90 16.98 8.54
N GLU A 104 10.94 15.73 8.08
CA GLU A 104 10.10 14.68 8.66
C GLU A 104 10.65 13.28 8.38
N GLU A 105 10.33 12.31 9.26
CA GLU A 105 10.36 10.90 8.94
C GLU A 105 8.99 10.53 8.34
N LEU A 106 9.00 9.92 7.16
CA LEU A 106 7.81 9.61 6.39
C LEU A 106 7.57 8.11 6.29
N LYS A 107 6.30 7.73 6.26
CA LYS A 107 5.85 6.37 5.96
C LYS A 107 5.09 6.36 4.65
N LEU A 108 5.52 5.51 3.72
CA LEU A 108 4.79 5.30 2.48
C LEU A 108 3.44 4.66 2.80
N ILE A 109 2.36 5.32 2.37
CA ILE A 109 1.00 4.82 2.52
C ILE A 109 0.41 4.33 1.21
N ASP A 110 0.80 4.97 0.08
CA ASP A 110 0.31 4.59 -1.25
C ASP A 110 1.21 5.17 -2.35
N TYR A 111 1.00 4.73 -3.59
CA TYR A 111 1.52 5.39 -4.78
C TYR A 111 0.51 5.28 -5.93
N SER A 112 0.60 6.21 -6.85
CA SER A 112 -0.23 6.24 -8.06
C SER A 112 0.64 6.57 -9.27
N TYR A 113 0.08 6.35 -10.47
CA TYR A 113 0.68 6.83 -11.71
C TYR A 113 -0.05 8.08 -12.17
N ILE A 114 0.73 9.11 -12.45
CA ILE A 114 0.23 10.37 -12.99
C ILE A 114 0.76 10.58 -14.42
N GLN A 115 -0.04 11.21 -15.26
CA GLN A 115 0.43 11.65 -16.57
C GLN A 115 1.14 13.00 -16.43
N THR A 116 2.38 13.08 -16.90
CA THR A 116 3.18 14.30 -16.88
C THR A 116 4.11 14.34 -18.09
N LEU A 117 4.89 15.40 -18.22
CA LEU A 117 5.90 15.49 -19.26
C LEU A 117 7.25 14.98 -18.73
N ASP A 118 8.02 14.37 -19.61
CA ASP A 118 9.42 14.05 -19.33
C ASP A 118 10.36 15.24 -19.62
N SER A 119 11.65 15.11 -19.37
CA SER A 119 12.64 16.16 -19.62
C SER A 119 12.76 16.56 -21.11
N LYS A 120 12.15 15.81 -22.02
CA LYS A 120 12.07 16.08 -23.47
C LYS A 120 10.69 16.55 -23.92
N ASN A 121 9.84 16.97 -22.96
CA ASN A 121 8.45 17.38 -23.19
C ASN A 121 7.56 16.30 -23.85
N LYS A 122 7.85 15.01 -23.61
CA LYS A 122 7.01 13.91 -24.06
C LYS A 122 6.12 13.44 -22.92
N ASN A 123 4.88 13.09 -23.24
CA ASN A 123 3.97 12.49 -22.28
C ASN A 123 4.55 11.19 -21.72
N ARG A 124 4.49 11.05 -20.41
CA ARG A 124 4.93 9.85 -19.70
C ARG A 124 4.05 9.53 -18.51
N LYS A 125 4.13 8.30 -18.01
CA LYS A 125 3.64 7.91 -16.71
C LYS A 125 4.73 8.14 -15.65
N ALA A 126 4.46 8.98 -14.65
CA ALA A 126 5.33 9.17 -13.51
C ALA A 126 4.74 8.49 -12.27
N ILE A 127 5.61 7.97 -11.41
CA ILE A 127 5.22 7.40 -10.12
C ILE A 127 5.09 8.56 -9.12
N GLN A 128 3.94 8.70 -8.49
CA GLN A 128 3.72 9.63 -7.39
C GLN A 128 3.49 8.85 -6.11
N PHE A 129 4.41 8.99 -5.17
CA PHE A 129 4.32 8.39 -3.83
C PHE A 129 3.51 9.30 -2.91
N LYS A 130 2.66 8.70 -2.07
CA LYS A 130 1.93 9.38 -1.00
C LYS A 130 2.44 8.89 0.35
N PHE A 131 2.92 9.81 1.16
CA PHE A 131 3.47 9.53 2.48
C PHE A 131 2.62 10.16 3.58
N ALA A 132 2.65 9.56 4.78
CA ALA A 132 2.22 10.18 6.02
C ALA A 132 3.43 10.52 6.89
N ALA A 133 3.38 11.62 7.64
CA ALA A 133 4.35 11.90 8.70
C ALA A 133 4.29 10.83 9.78
N GLU A 134 5.43 10.43 10.35
CA GLU A 134 5.46 9.34 11.35
C GLU A 134 4.62 9.67 12.60
N VAL A 135 4.66 10.91 13.08
CA VAL A 135 3.86 11.36 14.22
C VAL A 135 2.36 11.17 13.97
N LEU A 136 1.91 11.38 12.73
CA LEU A 136 0.53 11.14 12.35
C LEU A 136 0.22 9.64 12.28
N SER A 137 1.14 8.83 11.80
CA SER A 137 0.95 7.37 11.72
C SER A 137 0.88 6.70 13.09
N GLN A 138 1.44 7.29 14.13
CA GLN A 138 1.33 6.83 15.53
C GLN A 138 0.05 7.34 16.23
N LYS A 139 -0.45 8.52 15.84
CA LYS A 139 -1.71 9.10 16.36
C LYS A 139 -2.95 8.65 15.59
N PHE A 140 -2.82 8.24 14.34
CA PHE A 140 -3.88 7.63 13.58
C PHE A 140 -3.94 6.12 13.85
N ASN A 141 -4.42 5.75 15.00
CA ASN A 141 -5.54 4.81 15.03
C ASN A 141 -6.59 5.45 14.11
N PHE A 142 -6.68 4.91 12.90
CA PHE A 142 -7.48 5.48 11.82
C PHE A 142 -8.92 5.68 12.29
N ASP A 143 -9.24 6.89 12.73
CA ASP A 143 -10.63 7.30 12.91
C ASP A 143 -11.17 7.67 11.53
N THR A 144 -11.64 6.66 10.81
CA THR A 144 -12.14 6.74 9.42
C THR A 144 -13.52 7.36 9.31
N LYS A 145 -14.00 8.07 10.33
CA LYS A 145 -15.25 8.82 10.25
C LYS A 145 -15.01 10.23 9.71
N LYS A 146 -15.11 10.38 8.40
CA LYS A 146 -15.16 11.62 7.59
C LYS A 146 -13.85 12.03 6.92
N ASN A 147 -13.50 11.35 5.83
CA ASN A 147 -12.93 12.06 4.68
C ASN A 147 -13.04 11.16 3.44
N THR A 148 -14.13 11.30 2.72
CA THR A 148 -14.23 10.84 1.33
C THR A 148 -13.29 11.71 0.49
N ILE A 149 -12.03 11.28 0.38
CA ILE A 149 -11.12 11.85 -0.61
C ILE A 149 -11.67 11.43 -1.97
N LYS A 150 -12.19 12.39 -2.72
CA LYS A 150 -12.55 12.19 -4.13
C LYS A 150 -11.24 12.02 -4.91
N TYR A 151 -10.81 10.78 -5.08
CA TYR A 151 -9.74 10.47 -6.04
C TYR A 151 -10.23 10.79 -7.46
N PRO A 152 -9.37 11.35 -8.33
CA PRO A 152 -9.70 11.42 -9.75
C PRO A 152 -9.97 9.99 -10.25
N LYS A 153 -11.10 9.79 -10.93
CA LYS A 153 -11.49 8.50 -11.52
C LYS A 153 -10.59 8.16 -12.73
N THR A 154 -9.39 7.71 -12.48
CA THR A 154 -8.54 7.09 -13.51
C THR A 154 -7.90 5.84 -12.95
N HIS A 155 -8.75 4.88 -12.57
CA HIS A 155 -8.30 3.52 -12.30
C HIS A 155 -8.18 2.77 -13.63
N LEU A 156 -7.13 3.07 -14.37
CA LEU A 156 -6.66 2.14 -15.40
C LEU A 156 -6.11 0.92 -14.64
N LYS A 157 -6.58 -0.29 -14.98
CA LYS A 157 -6.00 -1.52 -14.44
C LYS A 157 -4.49 -1.48 -14.70
N PRO A 158 -3.64 -1.70 -13.66
CA PRO A 158 -2.19 -1.67 -13.84
C PRO A 158 -1.76 -2.68 -14.91
N ASP A 159 -0.77 -2.34 -15.73
CA ASP A 159 -0.22 -3.25 -16.73
C ASP A 159 0.56 -4.41 -16.07
N LYS A 160 1.07 -5.37 -16.87
CA LYS A 160 1.74 -6.57 -16.36
C LYS A 160 2.96 -6.26 -15.50
N THR A 161 3.71 -5.21 -15.83
CA THR A 161 4.94 -4.82 -15.10
C THR A 161 4.60 -4.10 -13.80
N GLU A 162 3.58 -3.25 -13.84
CA GLU A 162 3.02 -2.57 -12.67
C GLU A 162 2.45 -3.56 -11.65
N ARG A 163 1.73 -4.60 -12.12
CA ARG A 163 1.19 -5.66 -11.26
C ARG A 163 2.25 -6.45 -10.54
N LYS A 164 3.36 -6.80 -11.22
CA LYS A 164 4.47 -7.53 -10.59
C LYS A 164 5.14 -6.70 -9.47
N GLY A 165 5.22 -5.38 -9.63
CA GLY A 165 5.71 -4.47 -8.59
C GLY A 165 4.77 -4.36 -7.39
N LEU A 166 3.45 -4.23 -7.62
CA LEU A 166 2.42 -4.17 -6.59
C LEU A 166 2.32 -5.47 -5.78
N VAL A 167 2.45 -6.61 -6.45
CA VAL A 167 2.36 -7.93 -5.83
C VAL A 167 3.46 -8.19 -4.79
N THR A 168 4.67 -7.68 -5.00
CA THR A 168 5.79 -7.92 -4.09
C THR A 168 5.89 -6.90 -2.96
N SER A 169 5.05 -5.88 -2.91
CA SER A 169 5.13 -4.81 -1.92
C SER A 169 3.98 -4.81 -0.91
N ARG A 170 4.24 -4.34 0.33
CA ARG A 170 3.18 -4.07 1.31
C ARG A 170 2.16 -3.04 0.80
N VAL A 171 2.56 -2.19 -0.13
CA VAL A 171 1.69 -1.19 -0.78
C VAL A 171 0.61 -1.88 -1.61
N GLY A 172 0.94 -2.93 -2.36
CA GLY A 172 -0.05 -3.75 -3.08
C GLY A 172 -1.03 -4.44 -2.13
N GLN A 173 -0.57 -4.91 -0.97
CA GLN A 173 -1.44 -5.44 0.07
C GLN A 173 -2.34 -4.35 0.66
N GLY A 174 -1.83 -3.14 0.86
CA GLY A 174 -2.61 -1.98 1.29
C GLY A 174 -3.69 -1.60 0.27
N PHE A 175 -3.34 -1.55 -1.02
CA PHE A 175 -4.29 -1.31 -2.10
C PHE A 175 -5.38 -2.38 -2.15
N TYR A 176 -5.01 -3.65 -2.16
CA TYR A 176 -5.93 -4.79 -2.16
C TYR A 176 -6.89 -4.74 -0.96
N ARG A 177 -6.38 -4.43 0.25
CA ARG A 177 -7.19 -4.26 1.44
C ARG A 177 -8.19 -3.13 1.29
N GLN A 178 -7.78 -1.96 0.79
CA GLN A 178 -8.67 -0.81 0.60
C GLN A 178 -9.78 -1.10 -0.41
N GLU A 179 -9.48 -1.80 -1.48
CA GLU A 179 -10.48 -2.21 -2.46
C GLU A 179 -11.48 -3.23 -1.89
N LEU A 180 -11.02 -4.16 -1.03
CA LEU A 180 -11.92 -5.08 -0.33
C LEU A 180 -12.80 -4.35 0.71
N ILE A 181 -12.25 -3.40 1.45
CA ILE A 181 -13.02 -2.56 2.37
C ILE A 181 -14.16 -1.86 1.61
N LYS A 182 -13.89 -1.28 0.46
CA LYS A 182 -14.90 -0.65 -0.40
C LYS A 182 -15.93 -1.66 -0.91
N LYS A 183 -15.46 -2.83 -1.41
CA LYS A 183 -16.33 -3.89 -1.96
C LYS A 183 -17.33 -4.42 -0.93
N PHE A 184 -16.94 -4.48 0.34
CA PHE A 184 -17.74 -5.00 1.45
C PHE A 184 -18.31 -3.91 2.37
N ASP A 185 -18.35 -2.64 1.94
CA ASP A 185 -18.91 -1.51 2.67
C ASP A 185 -18.34 -1.38 4.09
N ASN A 186 -17.03 -1.61 4.24
CA ASN A 186 -16.32 -1.60 5.53
C ASN A 186 -16.93 -2.55 6.58
N LYS A 187 -17.43 -3.72 6.15
CA LYS A 187 -18.05 -4.69 7.05
C LYS A 187 -17.53 -6.09 6.79
N CYS A 188 -17.38 -6.86 7.87
CA CYS A 188 -17.18 -8.29 7.73
C CYS A 188 -18.32 -8.90 6.92
N ALA A 189 -17.98 -9.65 5.85
CA ALA A 189 -18.96 -10.26 4.96
C ALA A 189 -19.93 -11.20 5.67
N VAL A 190 -19.50 -11.82 6.79
CA VAL A 190 -20.27 -12.84 7.53
C VAL A 190 -21.00 -12.21 8.72
N THR A 191 -20.30 -11.44 9.54
CA THR A 191 -20.83 -10.95 10.83
C THR A 191 -21.42 -9.54 10.76
N GLY A 192 -21.10 -8.80 9.70
CA GLY A 192 -21.49 -7.38 9.58
C GLY A 192 -20.71 -6.45 10.53
N ILE A 193 -19.72 -6.96 11.30
CA ILE A 193 -18.88 -6.12 12.16
C ILE A 193 -18.21 -5.04 11.31
N ASN A 194 -18.36 -3.79 11.76
CA ASN A 194 -17.86 -2.57 11.12
C ASN A 194 -16.80 -1.91 12.03
N VAL A 195 -15.72 -2.62 12.28
CA VAL A 195 -14.54 -2.14 13.01
C VAL A 195 -13.34 -2.43 12.12
N GLU A 196 -12.94 -1.45 11.31
CA GLU A 196 -11.96 -1.62 10.23
C GLU A 196 -10.65 -2.19 10.73
N GLU A 197 -10.23 -1.82 11.94
CA GLU A 197 -8.96 -2.20 12.55
C GLU A 197 -8.82 -3.71 12.74
N ILE A 198 -9.94 -4.42 12.94
CA ILE A 198 -9.93 -5.87 13.14
C ILE A 198 -10.35 -6.65 11.89
N LEU A 199 -10.79 -5.96 10.81
CA LEU A 199 -11.16 -6.65 9.58
C LEU A 199 -9.93 -7.09 8.81
N ILE A 200 -9.97 -8.29 8.24
CA ILE A 200 -8.88 -8.91 7.49
C ILE A 200 -9.29 -9.07 6.03
N ALA A 201 -8.44 -8.57 5.14
CA ALA A 201 -8.58 -8.75 3.70
C ALA A 201 -8.07 -10.15 3.31
N SER A 202 -8.93 -11.14 3.46
CA SER A 202 -8.62 -12.56 3.28
C SER A 202 -8.62 -12.95 1.81
N HIS A 203 -7.55 -13.61 1.31
CA HIS A 203 -7.51 -14.16 -0.03
C HIS A 203 -8.27 -15.49 -0.10
N ILE A 204 -9.15 -15.66 -1.10
CA ILE A 204 -9.87 -16.92 -1.34
C ILE A 204 -8.89 -18.01 -1.76
N ILE A 205 -8.03 -17.73 -2.73
CA ILE A 205 -6.86 -18.56 -3.00
C ILE A 205 -5.66 -17.93 -2.32
N PRO A 206 -5.02 -18.63 -1.36
CA PRO A 206 -3.90 -18.07 -0.60
C PRO A 206 -2.82 -17.46 -1.49
N TRP A 207 -2.25 -16.35 -1.05
CA TRP A 207 -1.21 -15.58 -1.74
C TRP A 207 -0.10 -16.44 -2.37
N ARG A 208 0.40 -17.43 -1.63
CA ARG A 208 1.46 -18.35 -2.08
C ARG A 208 1.06 -19.25 -3.26
N HIS A 209 -0.25 -19.41 -3.50
CA HIS A 209 -0.83 -20.25 -4.57
C HIS A 209 -1.45 -19.41 -5.68
N SER A 210 -1.37 -18.09 -5.58
CA SER A 210 -1.91 -17.12 -6.55
C SER A 210 -0.81 -16.59 -7.44
N ASN A 211 -1.11 -16.40 -8.74
CA ASN A 211 -0.26 -15.62 -9.63
C ASN A 211 -0.43 -14.12 -9.37
N ASP A 212 0.37 -13.29 -10.05
CA ASP A 212 0.40 -11.85 -9.81
C ASP A 212 -0.93 -11.15 -10.09
N ASP A 213 -1.69 -11.64 -11.07
CA ASP A 213 -3.03 -11.12 -11.37
C ASP A 213 -4.04 -11.50 -10.30
N GLU A 214 -4.01 -12.75 -9.83
CA GLU A 214 -4.89 -13.27 -8.79
C GLU A 214 -4.63 -12.64 -7.42
N ARG A 215 -3.40 -12.24 -7.13
CA ARG A 215 -3.01 -11.58 -5.86
C ARG A 215 -3.61 -10.20 -5.69
N LEU A 216 -3.85 -9.47 -6.77
CA LEU A 216 -4.44 -8.14 -6.77
C LEU A 216 -5.90 -8.13 -7.25
N ASP A 217 -6.44 -9.30 -7.63
CA ASP A 217 -7.84 -9.42 -8.03
C ASP A 217 -8.74 -9.33 -6.79
N VAL A 218 -9.52 -8.27 -6.71
CA VAL A 218 -10.49 -8.04 -5.61
C VAL A 218 -11.56 -9.13 -5.54
N ASP A 219 -11.79 -9.85 -6.64
CA ASP A 219 -12.66 -11.01 -6.66
C ASP A 219 -11.99 -12.26 -6.05
N ASN A 220 -10.67 -12.27 -5.87
CA ASN A 220 -9.98 -13.26 -5.08
C ASN A 220 -9.95 -12.91 -3.60
N GLY A 221 -10.91 -12.16 -3.08
CA GLY A 221 -10.91 -11.71 -1.71
C GLY A 221 -12.25 -11.60 -1.03
N ILE A 222 -12.22 -11.75 0.30
CA ILE A 222 -13.35 -11.56 1.21
C ILE A 222 -12.88 -10.75 2.40
N LEU A 223 -13.66 -9.78 2.87
CA LEU A 223 -13.36 -9.03 4.08
C LEU A 223 -13.99 -9.76 5.28
N LEU A 224 -13.17 -10.22 6.21
CA LEU A 224 -13.58 -11.08 7.31
C LEU A 224 -13.14 -10.55 8.67
N SER A 225 -13.89 -10.88 9.73
CA SER A 225 -13.43 -10.73 11.11
C SER A 225 -12.40 -11.83 11.45
N PRO A 226 -11.56 -11.65 12.50
CA PRO A 226 -10.45 -12.57 12.80
C PRO A 226 -10.86 -14.04 12.94
N LEU A 227 -11.98 -14.29 13.58
CA LEU A 227 -12.50 -15.67 13.73
C LEU A 227 -12.79 -16.30 12.37
N TYR A 228 -13.55 -15.61 11.53
CA TYR A 228 -13.95 -16.13 10.22
C TYR A 228 -12.78 -16.20 9.23
N ASP A 229 -11.84 -15.29 9.32
CA ASP A 229 -10.58 -15.37 8.57
C ASP A 229 -9.78 -16.63 8.94
N SER A 230 -9.59 -16.89 10.24
CA SER A 230 -8.91 -18.08 10.72
C SER A 230 -9.60 -19.38 10.28
N LEU A 231 -10.92 -19.44 10.35
CA LEU A 231 -11.69 -20.61 9.89
C LEU A 231 -11.55 -20.82 8.38
N PHE A 232 -11.59 -19.74 7.61
CA PHE A 232 -11.49 -19.77 6.17
C PHE A 232 -10.09 -20.18 5.69
N ASP A 233 -9.05 -19.59 6.26
CA ASP A 233 -7.64 -19.94 5.99
C ASP A 233 -7.29 -21.40 6.30
N LYS A 234 -7.92 -21.96 7.32
CA LYS A 234 -7.74 -23.38 7.71
C LYS A 234 -8.62 -24.33 6.91
N ASN A 235 -9.39 -23.83 5.94
CA ASN A 235 -10.35 -24.60 5.16
C ASN A 235 -11.38 -25.35 6.04
N LEU A 236 -11.79 -24.70 7.15
CA LEU A 236 -12.85 -25.17 8.03
C LEU A 236 -14.21 -24.62 7.65
N ILE A 237 -14.22 -23.53 6.89
CA ILE A 237 -15.41 -22.97 6.26
C ILE A 237 -15.13 -22.63 4.79
N SER A 238 -16.18 -22.55 3.99
CA SER A 238 -16.20 -22.00 2.63
C SER A 238 -17.58 -21.43 2.34
N PHE A 239 -17.83 -21.01 1.08
CA PHE A 239 -19.12 -20.47 0.67
C PHE A 239 -19.58 -21.10 -0.65
N LYS A 240 -20.88 -21.35 -0.77
CA LYS A 240 -21.52 -21.74 -2.04
C LYS A 240 -21.57 -20.56 -3.01
N ASP A 241 -21.88 -20.82 -4.28
CA ASP A 241 -22.04 -19.76 -5.29
C ASP A 241 -23.23 -18.82 -5.01
N ASN A 242 -24.21 -19.28 -4.24
CA ASN A 242 -25.32 -18.46 -3.76
C ASN A 242 -25.01 -17.69 -2.46
N GLY A 243 -23.77 -17.79 -1.95
CA GLY A 243 -23.27 -17.11 -0.76
C GLY A 243 -23.47 -17.83 0.55
N GLU A 244 -24.20 -18.93 0.59
CA GLU A 244 -24.39 -19.71 1.83
C GLU A 244 -23.08 -20.28 2.33
N ILE A 245 -22.87 -20.21 3.66
CA ILE A 245 -21.70 -20.78 4.30
C ILE A 245 -21.72 -22.33 4.23
N ILE A 246 -20.55 -22.89 4.03
CA ILE A 246 -20.29 -24.35 4.17
C ILE A 246 -19.34 -24.53 5.33
N ILE A 247 -19.69 -25.38 6.28
CA ILE A 247 -18.89 -25.66 7.47
C ILE A 247 -18.41 -27.10 7.40
N SER A 248 -17.12 -27.30 7.63
CA SER A 248 -16.48 -28.61 7.65
C SER A 248 -17.01 -29.47 8.83
N GLU A 249 -17.15 -30.76 8.59
CA GLU A 249 -17.48 -31.75 9.63
C GLU A 249 -16.41 -31.84 10.74
N LYS A 250 -15.23 -31.29 10.53
CA LYS A 250 -14.16 -31.19 11.54
C LYS A 250 -14.41 -30.12 12.61
N VAL A 251 -15.34 -29.21 12.37
CA VAL A 251 -15.75 -28.19 13.37
C VAL A 251 -16.70 -28.83 14.37
N LYS A 252 -16.14 -29.45 15.42
CA LYS A 252 -16.89 -30.22 16.45
C LYS A 252 -16.77 -29.61 17.82
N ASP A 253 -15.87 -28.67 18.06
CA ASP A 253 -15.71 -28.00 19.35
C ASP A 253 -16.98 -27.22 19.68
N LYS A 254 -17.53 -27.47 20.88
CA LYS A 254 -18.84 -26.93 21.29
C LYS A 254 -18.80 -25.39 21.41
N GLU A 255 -17.72 -24.86 21.96
CA GLU A 255 -17.57 -23.42 22.15
C GLU A 255 -17.43 -22.71 20.79
N LEU A 256 -16.65 -23.29 19.88
CA LEU A 256 -16.53 -22.77 18.52
C LEU A 256 -17.85 -22.84 17.75
N VAL A 257 -18.59 -23.93 17.86
CA VAL A 257 -19.91 -24.12 17.25
C VAL A 257 -20.90 -23.07 17.76
N SER A 258 -20.85 -22.70 19.03
CA SER A 258 -21.77 -21.74 19.63
C SER A 258 -21.60 -20.32 19.08
N VAL A 259 -20.43 -19.96 18.51
CA VAL A 259 -20.12 -18.61 17.98
C VAL A 259 -20.16 -18.52 16.46
N ILE A 260 -20.30 -19.65 15.76
CA ILE A 260 -20.41 -19.67 14.29
C ILE A 260 -21.85 -19.49 13.84
N ASN A 261 -22.06 -18.58 12.89
CA ASN A 261 -23.36 -18.44 12.25
C ASN A 261 -23.52 -19.44 11.11
N PHE A 262 -24.23 -20.55 11.36
CA PHE A 262 -24.48 -21.60 10.39
C PHE A 262 -25.40 -21.18 9.23
N ASN A 263 -26.15 -20.10 9.40
CA ASN A 263 -27.06 -19.56 8.39
C ASN A 263 -26.46 -18.32 7.68
N ALA A 264 -25.15 -18.11 7.82
CA ALA A 264 -24.50 -16.96 7.21
C ALA A 264 -24.60 -17.04 5.67
N LYS A 265 -24.86 -15.88 5.09
CA LYS A 265 -24.90 -15.71 3.64
C LYS A 265 -24.19 -14.42 3.26
N ILE A 266 -23.19 -14.53 2.38
CA ILE A 266 -22.39 -13.40 1.91
C ILE A 266 -22.75 -13.02 0.47
N LYS A 267 -22.44 -11.79 0.06
CA LYS A 267 -22.56 -11.39 -1.34
C LYS A 267 -21.42 -12.00 -2.16
N ILE A 268 -21.76 -12.73 -3.22
CA ILE A 268 -20.82 -13.34 -4.16
C ILE A 268 -20.94 -12.64 -5.52
N SER A 269 -19.82 -12.09 -6.02
CA SER A 269 -19.72 -11.62 -7.41
C SER A 269 -19.43 -12.79 -8.37
N GLU A 270 -19.70 -12.62 -9.65
CA GLU A 270 -19.39 -13.65 -10.66
C GLU A 270 -17.90 -14.00 -10.68
N GLY A 271 -17.03 -12.99 -10.51
CA GLY A 271 -15.58 -13.19 -10.46
C GLY A 271 -15.10 -14.02 -9.25
N MET A 272 -15.83 -13.97 -8.11
CA MET A 272 -15.48 -14.75 -6.91
C MET A 272 -15.73 -16.26 -7.10
N LYS A 273 -16.73 -16.65 -7.91
CA LYS A 273 -17.14 -18.05 -8.05
C LYS A 273 -16.00 -18.98 -8.48
N LYS A 274 -15.16 -18.52 -9.42
CA LYS A 274 -14.00 -19.30 -9.89
C LYS A 274 -13.00 -19.60 -8.77
N TYR A 275 -12.78 -18.63 -7.86
CA TYR A 275 -11.88 -18.78 -6.73
C TYR A 275 -12.49 -19.64 -5.63
N LEU A 276 -13.77 -19.40 -5.31
CA LEU A 276 -14.49 -20.21 -4.33
C LEU A 276 -14.60 -21.68 -4.74
N ASN A 277 -14.78 -21.97 -6.02
CA ASN A 277 -14.77 -23.35 -6.51
C ASN A 277 -13.46 -24.08 -6.20
N LYS A 278 -12.31 -23.42 -6.44
CA LYS A 278 -10.99 -23.94 -6.07
C LYS A 278 -10.79 -24.03 -4.55
N ASN A 279 -11.36 -23.10 -3.77
CA ASN A 279 -11.28 -23.13 -2.31
C ASN A 279 -12.10 -24.29 -1.74
N ARG A 280 -13.32 -24.49 -2.19
CA ARG A 280 -14.21 -25.59 -1.75
C ARG A 280 -13.57 -26.97 -1.92
N SER A 281 -12.79 -27.20 -2.98
CA SER A 281 -12.09 -28.49 -3.16
C SER A 281 -11.07 -28.80 -2.09
N LYS A 282 -10.70 -27.81 -1.25
CA LYS A 282 -9.76 -27.96 -0.12
C LYS A 282 -10.47 -28.02 1.22
N LEU A 283 -11.80 -27.93 1.26
CA LEU A 283 -12.56 -27.99 2.52
C LEU A 283 -12.28 -29.32 3.23
N ARG A 284 -11.94 -29.23 4.51
CA ARG A 284 -11.45 -30.36 5.31
C ARG A 284 -12.59 -31.09 6.00
#